data_9df80fd5607e3964b0a038cac46d9ccb
#
_entry.id   9df80fd5607e3964b0a038cac46d9ccb
#
_cell.length_a   1.000
_cell.length_b   1.000
_cell.length_c   1.000
_cell.angle_alpha   90.00
_cell.angle_beta   90.00
_cell.angle_gamma   90.00
#
_symmetry.space_group_name_H-M   'P 1'
#
loop_
_entity.id
_entity.type
_entity.pdbx_description
1 polymer ?
#
loop_
_entity_poly.entity_id
_entity_poly.type
_entity_poly.pdbx_seq_one_letter_code
_entity_poly.pdbx_strand_id
1 'polypeptide(L)'
;LVPKILAEYNKLYSNVQFRVTETDSAGVIEEVQNHTIDIGFTGSILDKRSCSYLSFYEDELLIVTPNLPRFRKMEKEKMAQRPDWILQEAIIMREYGSGTRRETEKRLRRLGIDLSGMNVVANMSSPEAIIRSVKSGIGITFISRLAAQEAIQAGEVLAFPLPRENSHRRIYMVCNPHYPLPRAVKQLIRLVKKMYTPQNGTPLAEGAEAQDSSADAEGFSRAD
;
A
#
# COMPACT_ATOMS: atom_id res chain seq x y z
N LEU A 1 -9.70 0.69 -0.39
CA LEU A 1 -9.79 2.14 -0.58
C LEU A 1 -10.53 2.50 -1.86
N VAL A 2 -10.06 2.06 -3.03
CA VAL A 2 -10.59 2.46 -4.33
C VAL A 2 -12.10 2.22 -4.45
N PRO A 3 -12.67 1.04 -4.13
CA PRO A 3 -14.12 0.85 -4.20
C PRO A 3 -14.92 1.84 -3.36
N LYS A 4 -14.43 2.21 -2.16
CA LYS A 4 -15.06 3.21 -1.30
C LYS A 4 -15.02 4.60 -1.94
N ILE A 5 -13.89 4.97 -2.53
CA ILE A 5 -13.75 6.26 -3.24
C ILE A 5 -14.72 6.33 -4.41
N LEU A 6 -14.79 5.27 -5.22
CA LEU A 6 -15.68 5.21 -6.37
C LEU A 6 -17.16 5.25 -5.97
N ALA A 7 -17.52 4.57 -4.88
CA ALA A 7 -18.89 4.61 -4.35
C ALA A 7 -19.29 6.03 -3.93
N GLU A 8 -18.43 6.75 -3.22
CA GLU A 8 -18.70 8.14 -2.81
C GLU A 8 -18.71 9.08 -4.02
N TYR A 9 -17.83 8.87 -5.00
CA TYR A 9 -17.84 9.66 -6.23
C TYR A 9 -19.13 9.45 -7.03
N ASN A 10 -19.60 8.22 -7.17
CA ASN A 10 -20.82 7.90 -7.92
C ASN A 10 -22.09 8.52 -7.31
N LYS A 11 -22.13 8.68 -5.98
CA LYS A 11 -23.23 9.41 -5.30
C LYS A 11 -23.33 10.88 -5.74
N LEU A 12 -22.17 11.49 -6.06
CA LEU A 12 -22.09 12.90 -6.46
C LEU A 12 -22.21 13.09 -7.97
N TYR A 13 -21.77 12.10 -8.75
CA TYR A 13 -21.61 12.17 -10.21
C TYR A 13 -22.06 10.86 -10.87
N SER A 14 -23.35 10.58 -10.86
CA SER A 14 -23.96 9.31 -11.32
C SER A 14 -23.77 9.01 -12.82
N ASN A 15 -23.46 10.02 -13.64
CA ASN A 15 -23.29 9.87 -15.09
C ASN A 15 -21.84 9.56 -15.51
N VAL A 16 -20.93 9.33 -14.56
CA VAL A 16 -19.53 9.00 -14.85
C VAL A 16 -19.36 7.49 -14.84
N GLN A 17 -18.81 6.95 -15.92
CA GLN A 17 -18.42 5.55 -16.00
C GLN A 17 -16.94 5.40 -15.61
N PHE A 18 -16.64 4.40 -14.78
CA PHE A 18 -15.29 4.04 -14.41
C PHE A 18 -14.82 2.83 -15.19
N ARG A 19 -13.61 2.92 -15.72
CA ARG A 19 -12.85 1.76 -16.15
C ARG A 19 -11.75 1.51 -15.13
N VAL A 20 -11.85 0.42 -14.39
CA VAL A 20 -10.90 0.08 -13.32
C VAL A 20 -10.10 -1.13 -13.75
N THR A 21 -8.78 -1.02 -13.71
CA THR A 21 -7.83 -2.11 -13.90
C THR A 21 -7.07 -2.34 -12.60
N GLU A 22 -6.67 -3.57 -12.33
CA GLU A 22 -5.83 -3.93 -11.20
C GLU A 22 -4.53 -4.54 -11.70
N THR A 23 -3.43 -3.92 -11.30
CA THR A 23 -2.08 -4.40 -11.60
C THR A 23 -1.15 -4.02 -10.44
N ASP A 24 0.12 -4.39 -10.53
CA ASP A 24 1.12 -3.97 -9.55
C ASP A 24 1.53 -2.49 -9.73
N SER A 25 2.31 -1.96 -8.78
CA SER A 25 2.69 -0.55 -8.83
C SER A 25 3.52 -0.19 -10.06
N ALA A 26 4.29 -1.12 -10.62
CA ALA A 26 5.07 -0.88 -11.83
C ALA A 26 4.14 -0.77 -13.04
N GLY A 27 3.18 -1.68 -13.17
CA GLY A 27 2.16 -1.64 -14.23
C GLY A 27 1.30 -0.37 -14.15
N VAL A 28 0.89 0.06 -12.94
CA VAL A 28 0.17 1.34 -12.78
C VAL A 28 0.99 2.52 -13.32
N ILE A 29 2.29 2.58 -13.00
CA ILE A 29 3.16 3.66 -13.49
C ILE A 29 3.29 3.61 -15.01
N GLU A 30 3.49 2.43 -15.58
CA GLU A 30 3.54 2.24 -17.03
C GLU A 30 2.24 2.69 -17.72
N GLU A 31 1.07 2.30 -17.18
CA GLU A 31 -0.22 2.71 -17.73
C GLU A 31 -0.45 4.24 -17.64
N VAL A 32 0.00 4.88 -16.55
CA VAL A 32 -0.06 6.35 -16.39
C VAL A 32 0.88 7.04 -17.39
N GLN A 33 2.11 6.54 -17.54
CA GLN A 33 3.10 7.09 -18.49
C GLN A 33 2.61 7.00 -19.94
N ASN A 34 2.05 5.85 -20.30
CA ASN A 34 1.51 5.59 -21.63
C ASN A 34 0.13 6.22 -21.87
N HIS A 35 -0.40 6.93 -20.86
CA HIS A 35 -1.69 7.60 -20.94
C HIS A 35 -2.87 6.67 -21.24
N THR A 36 -2.76 5.40 -20.85
CA THR A 36 -3.84 4.40 -20.96
C THR A 36 -4.84 4.51 -19.81
N ILE A 37 -4.41 5.09 -18.69
CA ILE A 37 -5.27 5.49 -17.56
C ILE A 37 -5.00 6.96 -17.19
N ASP A 38 -6.01 7.64 -16.72
CA ASP A 38 -5.94 9.05 -16.30
C ASP A 38 -5.30 9.22 -14.90
N ILE A 39 -5.55 8.25 -14.00
CA ILE A 39 -5.11 8.28 -12.62
C ILE A 39 -4.89 6.87 -12.08
N GLY A 40 -3.83 6.68 -11.35
CA GLY A 40 -3.52 5.42 -10.67
C GLY A 40 -3.44 5.58 -9.15
N PHE A 41 -3.41 4.43 -8.44
CA PHE A 41 -3.19 4.36 -7.00
C PHE A 41 -2.04 3.40 -6.70
N THR A 42 -1.03 3.86 -5.96
CA THR A 42 0.16 3.06 -5.66
C THR A 42 0.55 3.14 -4.19
N GLY A 43 1.20 2.10 -3.69
CA GLY A 43 1.77 2.06 -2.33
C GLY A 43 3.24 2.47 -2.27
N SER A 44 3.83 2.93 -3.38
CA SER A 44 5.22 3.39 -3.44
C SER A 44 5.43 4.36 -4.60
N ILE A 45 6.44 5.21 -4.46
CA ILE A 45 6.91 6.09 -5.53
C ILE A 45 7.98 5.34 -6.32
N LEU A 46 7.80 5.18 -7.62
CA LEU A 46 8.72 4.46 -8.50
C LEU A 46 9.47 5.37 -9.46
N ASP A 47 8.77 6.33 -10.09
CA ASP A 47 9.35 7.27 -11.03
C ASP A 47 8.81 8.68 -10.79
N LYS A 48 9.65 9.53 -10.18
CA LYS A 48 9.32 10.94 -9.90
C LYS A 48 9.50 11.86 -11.10
N ARG A 49 10.18 11.40 -12.17
CA ARG A 49 10.46 12.24 -13.34
C ARG A 49 9.28 12.31 -14.29
N SER A 50 8.62 11.18 -14.45
CA SER A 50 7.54 11.03 -15.43
C SER A 50 6.14 11.06 -14.81
N CYS A 51 6.04 11.01 -13.48
CA CYS A 51 4.75 10.96 -12.78
C CYS A 51 4.71 11.90 -11.57
N SER A 52 3.55 12.52 -11.37
CA SER A 52 3.22 13.28 -10.16
C SER A 52 2.48 12.41 -9.16
N TYR A 53 2.85 12.55 -7.88
CA TYR A 53 2.30 11.75 -6.78
C TYR A 53 1.66 12.65 -5.73
N LEU A 54 0.44 12.33 -5.34
CA LEU A 54 -0.25 12.96 -4.22
C LEU A 54 -0.54 11.94 -3.14
N SER A 55 0.13 12.08 -2.00
CA SER A 55 -0.15 11.25 -0.82
C SER A 55 -1.53 11.60 -0.27
N PHE A 56 -2.37 10.58 0.01
CA PHE A 56 -3.71 10.82 0.55
C PHE A 56 -4.11 9.88 1.68
N TYR A 57 -3.38 8.78 1.88
CA TYR A 57 -3.71 7.80 2.91
C TYR A 57 -2.43 7.23 3.53
N GLU A 58 -2.50 6.95 4.82
CA GLU A 58 -1.44 6.25 5.55
C GLU A 58 -1.89 4.82 5.83
N ASP A 59 -1.08 3.85 5.40
CA ASP A 59 -1.31 2.43 5.56
C ASP A 59 -0.19 1.82 6.39
N GLU A 60 -0.46 0.71 7.02
CA GLU A 60 0.51 -0.02 7.81
C GLU A 60 0.89 -1.34 7.12
N LEU A 61 2.18 -1.63 7.06
CA LEU A 61 2.69 -2.92 6.60
C LEU A 61 2.82 -3.86 7.78
N LEU A 62 2.21 -5.04 7.68
CA LEU A 62 2.16 -6.05 8.73
C LEU A 62 2.84 -7.34 8.27
N ILE A 63 3.37 -8.09 9.24
CA ILE A 63 3.63 -9.51 9.10
C ILE A 63 2.34 -10.23 9.50
N VAL A 64 1.78 -11.03 8.59
CA VAL A 64 0.54 -11.78 8.83
C VAL A 64 0.86 -13.27 8.85
N THR A 65 0.37 -13.95 9.89
CA THR A 65 0.63 -15.37 10.14
C THR A 65 -0.67 -16.15 10.25
N PRO A 66 -0.63 -17.47 10.05
CA PRO A 66 -1.77 -18.33 10.40
C PRO A 66 -2.10 -18.17 11.89
N ASN A 67 -3.38 -18.37 12.26
CA ASN A 67 -3.79 -18.35 13.66
C ASN A 67 -3.47 -19.68 14.35
N LEU A 68 -2.18 -19.99 14.52
CA LEU A 68 -1.66 -21.20 15.16
C LEU A 68 -1.25 -20.95 16.62
N PRO A 69 -1.26 -21.99 17.50
CA PRO A 69 -0.91 -21.83 18.91
C PRO A 69 0.45 -21.17 19.16
N ARG A 70 1.47 -21.46 18.33
CA ARG A 70 2.82 -20.88 18.45
C ARG A 70 2.82 -19.36 18.22
N PHE A 71 2.07 -18.88 17.23
CA PHE A 71 1.98 -17.45 16.94
C PHE A 71 1.10 -16.72 17.97
N ARG A 72 0.02 -17.37 18.49
CA ARG A 72 -0.75 -16.80 19.61
C ARG A 72 0.09 -16.64 20.87
N LYS A 73 1.00 -17.59 21.15
CA LYS A 73 1.94 -17.49 22.26
C LYS A 73 2.90 -16.31 22.04
N MET A 74 3.48 -16.21 20.85
CA MET A 74 4.38 -15.12 20.47
C MET A 74 3.72 -13.73 20.61
N GLU A 75 2.44 -13.62 20.21
CA GLU A 75 1.66 -12.38 20.36
C GLU A 75 1.48 -12.00 21.83
N LYS A 76 1.02 -12.96 22.67
CA LYS A 76 0.81 -12.76 24.11
C LYS A 76 2.08 -12.37 24.86
N GLU A 77 3.19 -13.01 24.55
CA GLU A 77 4.49 -12.81 25.20
C GLU A 77 5.25 -11.60 24.61
N LYS A 78 4.67 -10.89 23.61
CA LYS A 78 5.32 -9.77 22.90
C LYS A 78 6.70 -10.12 22.35
N MET A 79 6.91 -11.37 22.01
CA MET A 79 8.20 -11.86 21.50
C MET A 79 8.51 -11.40 20.08
N ALA A 80 7.54 -10.84 19.37
CA ALA A 80 7.69 -10.39 17.98
C ALA A 80 8.31 -8.99 17.83
N GLN A 81 8.94 -8.45 18.89
CA GLN A 81 9.55 -7.11 18.85
C GLN A 81 10.72 -7.00 17.85
N ARG A 82 11.45 -8.10 17.62
CA ARG A 82 12.46 -8.22 16.58
C ARG A 82 11.97 -9.25 15.56
N PRO A 83 11.95 -8.91 14.28
CA PRO A 83 11.36 -9.80 13.27
C PRO A 83 12.29 -10.91 12.78
N ASP A 84 13.43 -11.16 13.44
CA ASP A 84 14.41 -12.20 13.03
C ASP A 84 13.79 -13.61 12.94
N TRP A 85 12.72 -13.85 13.70
CA TRP A 85 11.97 -15.12 13.68
C TRP A 85 11.37 -15.45 12.30
N ILE A 86 11.17 -14.46 11.43
CA ILE A 86 10.66 -14.68 10.07
C ILE A 86 11.58 -15.54 9.22
N LEU A 87 12.90 -15.56 9.51
CA LEU A 87 13.90 -16.36 8.80
C LEU A 87 13.68 -17.87 8.99
N GLN A 88 12.92 -18.26 10.02
CA GLN A 88 12.58 -19.66 10.31
C GLN A 88 11.23 -20.08 9.69
N GLU A 89 10.53 -19.16 9.04
CA GLU A 89 9.19 -19.39 8.50
C GLU A 89 9.18 -19.51 6.98
N ALA A 90 8.22 -20.28 6.48
CA ALA A 90 7.87 -20.25 5.06
C ALA A 90 7.19 -18.91 4.73
N ILE A 91 7.61 -18.26 3.68
CA ILE A 91 7.17 -16.89 3.35
C ILE A 91 6.48 -16.87 1.99
N ILE A 92 5.30 -16.27 1.95
CA ILE A 92 4.59 -15.93 0.73
C ILE A 92 4.87 -14.46 0.44
N MET A 93 5.54 -14.17 -0.68
CA MET A 93 5.86 -12.80 -1.09
C MET A 93 4.91 -12.31 -2.17
N ARG A 94 4.78 -11.00 -2.27
CA ARG A 94 4.18 -10.35 -3.42
C ARG A 94 5.10 -10.48 -4.65
N GLU A 95 4.54 -10.32 -5.82
CA GLU A 95 5.23 -10.28 -7.11
C GLU A 95 6.32 -9.18 -7.17
N TYR A 96 7.26 -9.29 -8.12
CA TYR A 96 8.43 -8.38 -8.18
C TYR A 96 8.08 -6.91 -8.44
N GLY A 97 7.04 -6.61 -9.22
CA GLY A 97 6.56 -5.24 -9.49
C GLY A 97 5.80 -4.59 -8.35
N SER A 98 5.47 -5.36 -7.30
CA SER A 98 4.66 -4.90 -6.18
C SER A 98 5.34 -3.84 -5.32
N GLY A 99 4.67 -2.71 -5.10
CA GLY A 99 5.08 -1.71 -4.14
C GLY A 99 5.16 -2.24 -2.71
N THR A 100 4.27 -3.17 -2.33
CA THR A 100 4.31 -3.84 -1.01
C THR A 100 5.59 -4.65 -0.85
N ARG A 101 5.98 -5.43 -1.87
CA ARG A 101 7.24 -6.19 -1.85
C ARG A 101 8.44 -5.25 -1.70
N ARG A 102 8.52 -4.22 -2.53
CA ARG A 102 9.61 -3.22 -2.48
C ARG A 102 9.75 -2.59 -1.10
N GLU A 103 8.63 -2.16 -0.49
CA GLU A 103 8.64 -1.59 0.85
C GLU A 103 9.03 -2.61 1.92
N THR A 104 8.57 -3.86 1.81
CA THR A 104 8.98 -4.95 2.69
C THR A 104 10.49 -5.15 2.64
N GLU A 105 11.04 -5.35 1.45
CA GLU A 105 12.48 -5.59 1.26
C GLU A 105 13.32 -4.42 1.78
N LYS A 106 12.91 -3.17 1.50
CA LYS A 106 13.59 -1.96 1.98
C LYS A 106 13.64 -1.93 3.52
N ARG A 107 12.55 -2.31 4.18
CA ARG A 107 12.43 -2.28 5.65
C ARG A 107 13.22 -3.40 6.30
N LEU A 108 13.14 -4.60 5.77
CA LEU A 108 13.90 -5.73 6.27
C LEU A 108 15.41 -5.47 6.18
N ARG A 109 15.89 -4.89 5.06
CA ARG A 109 17.30 -4.46 4.95
C ARG A 109 17.70 -3.42 6.00
N ARG A 110 16.82 -2.43 6.30
CA ARG A 110 17.07 -1.44 7.36
C ARG A 110 17.14 -2.08 8.76
N LEU A 111 16.46 -3.19 8.97
CA LEU A 111 16.51 -3.97 10.21
C LEU A 111 17.68 -4.94 10.25
N GLY A 112 18.56 -4.96 9.23
CA GLY A 112 19.69 -5.86 9.14
C GLY A 112 19.34 -7.30 8.78
N ILE A 113 18.11 -7.54 8.27
CA ILE A 113 17.67 -8.89 7.88
C ILE A 113 18.15 -9.18 6.47
N ASP A 114 18.91 -10.26 6.31
CA ASP A 114 19.36 -10.73 5.02
C ASP A 114 18.20 -11.43 4.27
N LEU A 115 17.83 -10.83 3.14
CA LEU A 115 16.75 -11.34 2.29
C LEU A 115 17.11 -12.66 1.61
N SER A 116 18.40 -12.94 1.40
CA SER A 116 18.85 -14.19 0.80
C SER A 116 18.62 -15.40 1.69
N GLY A 117 18.54 -15.17 3.01
CA GLY A 117 18.22 -16.20 4.00
C GLY A 117 16.73 -16.50 4.15
N MET A 118 15.85 -15.78 3.45
CA MET A 118 14.41 -15.98 3.57
C MET A 118 13.93 -17.21 2.77
N ASN A 119 13.14 -18.06 3.42
CA ASN A 119 12.51 -19.21 2.77
C ASN A 119 11.23 -18.79 2.02
N VAL A 120 11.38 -18.21 0.83
CA VAL A 120 10.25 -17.80 0.00
C VAL A 120 9.69 -19.01 -0.75
N VAL A 121 8.53 -19.49 -0.33
CA VAL A 121 7.85 -20.68 -0.89
C VAL A 121 6.89 -20.35 -2.02
N ALA A 122 6.42 -19.09 -2.12
CA ALA A 122 5.52 -18.65 -3.19
C ALA A 122 5.65 -17.15 -3.46
N ASN A 123 5.43 -16.77 -4.73
CA ASN A 123 5.22 -15.39 -5.15
C ASN A 123 3.81 -15.29 -5.73
N MET A 124 2.99 -14.36 -5.21
CA MET A 124 1.58 -14.19 -5.59
C MET A 124 1.25 -12.73 -5.82
N SER A 125 0.35 -12.42 -6.76
CA SER A 125 -0.11 -11.08 -7.09
C SER A 125 -1.39 -10.68 -6.33
N SER A 126 -2.32 -11.61 -6.10
CA SER A 126 -3.58 -11.33 -5.42
C SER A 126 -3.44 -11.30 -3.90
N PRO A 127 -3.72 -10.16 -3.24
CA PRO A 127 -3.75 -10.06 -1.78
C PRO A 127 -4.70 -11.07 -1.12
N GLU A 128 -5.86 -11.32 -1.74
CA GLU A 128 -6.87 -12.25 -1.23
C GLU A 128 -6.36 -13.70 -1.30
N ALA A 129 -5.70 -14.08 -2.40
CA ALA A 129 -5.09 -15.41 -2.52
C ALA A 129 -3.98 -15.59 -1.49
N ILE A 130 -3.17 -14.56 -1.23
CA ILE A 130 -2.13 -14.57 -0.20
C ILE A 130 -2.75 -14.81 1.18
N ILE A 131 -3.78 -14.04 1.56
CA ILE A 131 -4.45 -14.20 2.87
C ILE A 131 -5.04 -15.61 3.00
N ARG A 132 -5.70 -16.14 1.97
CA ARG A 132 -6.23 -17.52 1.98
C ARG A 132 -5.11 -18.55 2.16
N SER A 133 -3.98 -18.37 1.52
CA SER A 133 -2.81 -19.25 1.66
C SER A 133 -2.22 -19.19 3.06
N VAL A 134 -2.14 -18.02 3.67
CA VAL A 134 -1.73 -17.85 5.07
C VAL A 134 -2.72 -18.57 6.00
N LYS A 135 -4.02 -18.36 5.84
CA LYS A 135 -5.07 -19.08 6.62
C LYS A 135 -4.91 -20.59 6.54
N SER A 136 -4.54 -21.11 5.38
CA SER A 136 -4.32 -22.54 5.14
C SER A 136 -2.99 -23.05 5.70
N GLY A 137 -2.16 -22.19 6.31
CA GLY A 137 -0.92 -22.58 6.96
C GLY A 137 0.27 -22.77 6.03
N ILE A 138 0.22 -22.30 4.77
CA ILE A 138 1.32 -22.41 3.81
C ILE A 138 2.56 -21.62 4.30
N GLY A 139 2.34 -20.51 4.99
CA GLY A 139 3.42 -19.67 5.51
C GLY A 139 2.92 -18.34 6.05
N ILE A 140 3.84 -17.45 6.28
CA ILE A 140 3.59 -16.06 6.68
C ILE A 140 3.70 -15.12 5.47
N THR A 141 3.23 -13.88 5.60
CA THR A 141 3.36 -12.88 4.53
C THR A 141 3.59 -11.48 5.09
N PHE A 142 4.04 -10.57 4.22
CA PHE A 142 4.09 -9.12 4.45
C PHE A 142 3.03 -8.47 3.60
N ILE A 143 2.06 -7.81 4.23
CA ILE A 143 0.92 -7.26 3.52
C ILE A 143 0.38 -6.00 4.20
N SER A 144 -0.35 -5.19 3.45
CA SER A 144 -1.11 -4.04 3.93
C SER A 144 -2.13 -4.44 5.00
N ARG A 145 -2.22 -3.64 6.07
CA ARG A 145 -3.29 -3.79 7.08
C ARG A 145 -4.67 -3.75 6.42
N LEU A 146 -4.86 -2.87 5.44
CA LEU A 146 -6.12 -2.75 4.70
C LEU A 146 -6.53 -4.06 4.01
N ALA A 147 -5.57 -4.78 3.43
CA ALA A 147 -5.83 -6.04 2.75
C ALA A 147 -6.10 -7.19 3.72
N ALA A 148 -5.52 -7.15 4.92
CA ALA A 148 -5.65 -8.22 5.92
C ALA A 148 -6.76 -7.93 6.95
N GLN A 149 -7.37 -6.75 6.95
CA GLN A 149 -8.23 -6.25 8.03
C GLN A 149 -9.40 -7.18 8.34
N GLU A 150 -10.10 -7.67 7.34
CA GLU A 150 -11.26 -8.56 7.54
C GLU A 150 -10.83 -9.88 8.16
N ALA A 151 -9.76 -10.50 7.67
CA ALA A 151 -9.24 -11.76 8.20
C ALA A 151 -8.68 -11.61 9.63
N ILE A 152 -8.09 -10.46 9.96
CA ILE A 152 -7.63 -10.13 11.32
C ILE A 152 -8.84 -9.99 12.26
N GLN A 153 -9.86 -9.23 11.85
CA GLN A 153 -11.08 -9.03 12.66
C GLN A 153 -11.85 -10.31 12.88
N ALA A 154 -11.87 -11.21 11.88
CA ALA A 154 -12.47 -12.53 11.99
C ALA A 154 -11.63 -13.52 12.83
N GLY A 155 -10.43 -13.13 13.27
CA GLY A 155 -9.52 -14.00 14.00
C GLY A 155 -8.96 -15.17 13.19
N GLU A 156 -9.01 -15.09 11.87
CA GLU A 156 -8.54 -16.14 10.96
C GLU A 156 -7.02 -16.13 10.78
N VAL A 157 -6.41 -14.97 10.98
CA VAL A 157 -4.97 -14.74 10.95
C VAL A 157 -4.54 -13.86 12.11
N LEU A 158 -3.24 -13.87 12.44
CA LEU A 158 -2.65 -12.97 13.42
C LEU A 158 -1.77 -11.94 12.70
N ALA A 159 -1.65 -10.75 13.29
CA ALA A 159 -0.92 -9.64 12.70
C ALA A 159 0.15 -9.11 13.66
N PHE A 160 1.38 -9.04 13.17
CA PHE A 160 2.51 -8.51 13.91
C PHE A 160 3.01 -7.25 13.21
N PRO A 161 3.07 -6.11 13.92
CA PRO A 161 3.63 -4.89 13.33
C PRO A 161 5.14 -5.04 13.13
N LEU A 162 5.65 -4.46 12.06
CA LEU A 162 7.07 -4.17 11.97
C LEU A 162 7.44 -3.10 13.01
N PRO A 163 8.73 -3.00 13.46
CA PRO A 163 9.13 -1.96 14.39
C PRO A 163 8.64 -0.58 13.97
N ARG A 164 8.17 0.22 14.95
CA ARG A 164 7.36 1.47 14.74
C ARG A 164 7.92 2.44 13.71
N GLU A 165 9.22 2.63 13.67
CA GLU A 165 9.89 3.53 12.70
C GLU A 165 9.73 3.09 11.24
N ASN A 166 9.20 1.89 11.02
CA ASN A 166 9.16 1.23 9.72
C ASN A 166 7.79 0.62 9.36
N SER A 167 6.73 0.81 10.16
CA SER A 167 5.44 0.15 9.90
C SER A 167 4.51 0.92 8.97
N HIS A 168 4.58 2.26 8.98
CA HIS A 168 3.68 3.10 8.19
C HIS A 168 4.23 3.41 6.79
N ARG A 169 3.35 3.43 5.80
CA ARG A 169 3.64 3.84 4.43
C ARG A 169 2.54 4.72 3.89
N ARG A 170 2.85 5.52 2.91
CA ARG A 170 1.86 6.36 2.23
C ARG A 170 1.29 5.65 1.00
N ILE A 171 0.00 5.86 0.76
CA ILE A 171 -0.66 5.51 -0.49
C ILE A 171 -0.83 6.79 -1.29
N TYR A 172 -0.55 6.70 -2.58
CA TYR A 172 -0.49 7.83 -3.49
C TYR A 172 -1.52 7.70 -4.60
N MET A 173 -2.13 8.82 -4.96
CA MET A 173 -2.68 9.00 -6.30
C MET A 173 -1.53 9.41 -7.22
N VAL A 174 -1.51 8.86 -8.43
CA VAL A 174 -0.48 9.13 -9.43
C VAL A 174 -1.11 9.52 -10.76
N CYS A 175 -0.57 10.54 -11.41
CA CYS A 175 -0.98 10.99 -12.74
C CYS A 175 0.22 11.43 -13.56
N ASN A 176 0.02 11.55 -14.88
CA ASN A 176 1.03 12.09 -15.78
C ASN A 176 0.95 13.64 -15.77
N PRO A 177 2.01 14.37 -15.35
CA PRO A 177 1.99 15.83 -15.25
C PRO A 177 2.00 16.53 -16.61
N HIS A 178 2.37 15.80 -17.68
CA HIS A 178 2.48 16.38 -19.04
C HIS A 178 1.14 16.43 -19.79
N TYR A 179 0.07 15.83 -19.22
CA TYR A 179 -1.23 15.81 -19.84
C TYR A 179 -2.28 16.48 -18.95
N PRO A 180 -3.19 17.28 -19.54
CA PRO A 180 -4.27 17.92 -18.79
C PRO A 180 -5.25 16.86 -18.26
N LEU A 181 -5.50 16.86 -16.96
CA LEU A 181 -6.47 15.94 -16.35
C LEU A 181 -7.91 16.27 -16.78
N PRO A 182 -8.72 15.27 -17.13
CA PRO A 182 -10.15 15.44 -17.36
C PRO A 182 -10.86 16.05 -16.14
N ARG A 183 -11.97 16.77 -16.37
CA ARG A 183 -12.76 17.39 -15.28
C ARG A 183 -13.21 16.37 -14.24
N ALA A 184 -13.60 15.17 -14.67
CA ALA A 184 -14.02 14.09 -13.77
C ALA A 184 -12.87 13.66 -12.84
N VAL A 185 -11.64 13.54 -13.37
CA VAL A 185 -10.46 13.17 -12.57
C VAL A 185 -10.12 14.26 -11.56
N LYS A 186 -10.17 15.54 -11.94
CA LYS A 186 -9.97 16.67 -11.02
C LYS A 186 -10.97 16.63 -9.85
N GLN A 187 -12.25 16.34 -10.16
CA GLN A 187 -13.30 16.19 -9.15
C GLN A 187 -13.02 14.97 -8.24
N LEU A 188 -12.54 13.85 -8.79
CA LEU A 188 -12.15 12.67 -8.01
C LEU A 188 -11.01 13.01 -7.03
N ILE A 189 -9.98 13.70 -7.49
CA ILE A 189 -8.85 14.13 -6.65
C ILE A 189 -9.35 15.03 -5.50
N ARG A 190 -10.23 16.00 -5.79
CA ARG A 190 -10.82 16.87 -4.76
C ARG A 190 -11.62 16.06 -3.73
N LEU A 191 -12.41 15.10 -4.19
CA LEU A 191 -13.15 14.21 -3.30
C LEU A 191 -12.24 13.40 -2.40
N VAL A 192 -11.20 12.77 -2.96
CA VAL A 192 -10.24 11.97 -2.19
C VAL A 192 -9.51 12.83 -1.15
N LYS A 193 -9.07 14.03 -1.53
CA LYS A 193 -8.51 14.99 -0.57
C LYS A 193 -9.51 15.25 0.57
N LYS A 194 -10.77 15.53 0.27
CA LYS A 194 -11.81 15.78 1.29
C LYS A 194 -12.06 14.57 2.19
N MET A 195 -12.07 13.36 1.63
CA MET A 195 -12.35 12.12 2.38
C MET A 195 -11.23 11.75 3.35
N TYR A 196 -9.98 12.06 3.02
CA TYR A 196 -8.81 11.56 3.72
C TYR A 196 -7.90 12.65 4.32
N THR A 197 -8.20 13.93 4.10
CA THR A 197 -7.54 15.00 4.85
C THR A 197 -8.09 14.99 6.29
N PRO A 198 -7.24 14.94 7.33
CA PRO A 198 -7.69 15.03 8.72
C PRO A 198 -8.50 16.31 8.92
N GLN A 199 -9.73 16.20 9.42
CA GLN A 199 -10.59 17.36 9.71
C GLN A 199 -10.08 18.20 10.92
N ASN A 200 -9.08 17.72 11.62
CA ASN A 200 -8.39 18.41 12.70
C ASN A 200 -6.93 18.63 12.31
N GLY A 201 -6.60 19.86 11.95
CA GLY A 201 -5.33 20.48 11.62
C GLY A 201 -3.99 19.93 12.15
N THR A 202 -3.85 18.63 12.30
CA THR A 202 -2.55 18.00 12.48
C THR A 202 -2.02 17.68 11.10
N PRO A 203 -0.99 18.38 10.61
CA PRO A 203 -0.30 17.97 9.40
C PRO A 203 0.13 16.52 9.60
N LEU A 204 -0.12 15.66 8.61
CA LEU A 204 0.54 14.36 8.53
C LEU A 204 2.02 14.64 8.75
N ALA A 205 2.60 14.12 9.85
CA ALA A 205 3.93 14.46 10.29
C ALA A 205 4.89 14.49 9.08
N GLU A 206 5.44 15.65 8.79
CA GLU A 206 6.51 15.85 7.83
C GLU A 206 7.75 15.15 8.39
N GLY A 207 7.80 13.82 8.21
CA GLY A 207 8.99 13.04 8.51
C GLY A 207 10.02 13.30 7.43
N ALA A 208 11.06 14.04 7.78
CA ALA A 208 12.45 14.02 7.25
C ALA A 208 12.72 13.84 5.73
N GLU A 209 11.77 14.13 4.84
CA GLU A 209 11.99 14.21 3.39
C GLU A 209 11.42 15.51 2.80
N ALA A 210 11.46 16.60 3.58
CA ALA A 210 10.82 17.89 3.30
C ALA A 210 11.45 18.70 2.15
N GLN A 211 12.38 18.16 1.36
CA GLN A 211 12.94 18.90 0.21
C GLN A 211 12.31 18.56 -1.13
N ASP A 212 11.31 17.65 -1.18
CA ASP A 212 10.74 17.18 -2.45
C ASP A 212 9.22 17.43 -2.60
N SER A 213 8.57 18.12 -1.63
CA SER A 213 7.11 18.30 -1.64
C SER A 213 6.63 19.45 -2.55
N SER A 214 7.49 20.35 -2.98
CA SER A 214 7.11 21.45 -3.87
C SER A 214 6.85 21.00 -5.31
N ALA A 215 7.55 19.97 -5.78
CA ALA A 215 7.35 19.42 -7.12
C ALA A 215 6.08 18.58 -7.23
N ASP A 216 5.70 17.86 -6.15
CA ASP A 216 4.51 17.01 -6.13
C ASP A 216 3.19 17.80 -6.11
N ALA A 217 3.23 19.05 -5.63
CA ALA A 217 2.05 19.91 -5.58
C ALA A 217 1.74 20.58 -6.93
N GLU A 218 2.75 20.86 -7.76
CA GLU A 218 2.54 21.60 -9.01
C GLU A 218 1.74 20.81 -10.06
N GLY A 219 1.95 19.50 -10.18
CA GLY A 219 1.20 18.67 -11.12
C GLY A 219 -0.29 18.59 -10.81
N PHE A 220 -0.67 18.75 -9.53
CA PHE A 220 -2.05 18.74 -9.07
C PHE A 220 -2.63 20.15 -8.85
N SER A 221 -1.79 21.19 -8.69
CA SER A 221 -2.21 22.60 -8.49
C SER A 221 -2.65 23.28 -9.79
N ARG A 222 -2.10 22.89 -10.95
CA ARG A 222 -2.52 23.40 -12.26
C ARG A 222 -3.90 22.87 -12.71
N ALA A 223 -4.64 22.28 -11.78
CA ALA A 223 -5.95 21.70 -12.02
C ALA A 223 -7.15 22.61 -11.65
N ASP A 224 -6.92 23.91 -11.37
CA ASP A 224 -7.99 24.90 -11.18
C ASP A 224 -8.36 25.61 -12.48
#